data_1a524873e94cfdea0d8a4e835f77cabe
#
_entry.id   1a524873e94cfdea0d8a4e835f77cabe
#
_cell.length_a   1.000
_cell.length_b   1.000
_cell.length_c   1.000
_cell.angle_alpha   90.00
_cell.angle_beta   90.00
_cell.angle_gamma   90.00
#
_symmetry.space_group_name_H-M   'P 1'
#
loop_
_entity.id
_entity.type
_entity.pdbx_description
1 polymer ?
#
loop_
_entity_poly.entity_id
_entity_poly.type
_entity_poly.pdbx_seq_one_letter_code
_entity_poly.pdbx_strand_id
1 'polypeptide(L)'
;PGFGDRRKEMLEDIAVLTGGVVISEEKGLKLEQATIEMLGTADKVTVSKDNTTIVNGAGDKENIKERCEQIKAQIVATKSDYDKEKLQERLAKLSGGVAVLYVGAASEVEMKEKKDRVDDALRATRAAIEEGIVPGGGVAYIRALDALEGFKGDNVDETTGIDIIKRAIEEPLRQIVANAGKEGAVVVQKVREGKADFGYNARTDVYENLHAAGVVDPAKVTRVALENAASIAGMFL
;
A
#
# COMPACT_ATOMS: atom_id res chain seq x y z
N PRO A 1 -9.31 -15.58 10.71
CA PRO A 1 -8.97 -14.17 10.52
C PRO A 1 -8.57 -13.56 11.87
N GLY A 2 -7.30 -13.16 12.02
CA GLY A 2 -6.77 -12.57 13.24
C GLY A 2 -6.67 -13.54 14.44
N PHE A 3 -6.43 -12.96 15.62
CA PHE A 3 -6.24 -13.69 16.88
C PHE A 3 -7.03 -13.03 18.02
N GLY A 4 -7.33 -13.79 19.09
CA GLY A 4 -8.01 -13.29 20.28
C GLY A 4 -9.39 -12.71 19.99
N ASP A 5 -9.76 -11.63 20.69
CA ASP A 5 -11.06 -10.99 20.55
C ASP A 5 -11.30 -10.38 19.17
N ARG A 6 -10.24 -9.91 18.50
CA ARG A 6 -10.35 -9.42 17.12
C ARG A 6 -10.81 -10.51 16.15
N ARG A 7 -10.37 -11.77 16.35
CA ARG A 7 -10.84 -12.89 15.55
C ARG A 7 -12.34 -13.08 15.70
N LYS A 8 -12.84 -13.00 16.94
CA LYS A 8 -14.27 -13.14 17.24
C LYS A 8 -15.07 -12.05 16.53
N GLU A 9 -14.64 -10.82 16.65
CA GLU A 9 -15.28 -9.66 16.01
C GLU A 9 -15.28 -9.77 14.47
N MET A 10 -14.19 -10.24 13.87
CA MET A 10 -14.12 -10.44 12.41
C MET A 10 -15.02 -11.60 11.96
N LEU A 11 -15.15 -12.66 12.75
CA LEU A 11 -16.07 -13.76 12.46
C LEU A 11 -17.53 -13.30 12.55
N GLU A 12 -17.87 -12.44 13.52
CA GLU A 12 -19.20 -11.82 13.60
C GLU A 12 -19.49 -10.94 12.37
N ASP A 13 -18.52 -10.15 11.93
CA ASP A 13 -18.67 -9.33 10.73
C ASP A 13 -18.94 -10.21 9.48
N ILE A 14 -18.25 -11.34 9.36
CA ILE A 14 -18.47 -12.32 8.29
C ILE A 14 -19.86 -12.94 8.40
N ALA A 15 -20.28 -13.33 9.61
CA ALA A 15 -21.59 -13.93 9.84
C ALA A 15 -22.72 -12.96 9.47
N VAL A 16 -22.62 -11.69 9.90
CA VAL A 16 -23.60 -10.65 9.54
C VAL A 16 -23.62 -10.41 8.03
N LEU A 17 -22.46 -10.38 7.39
CA LEU A 17 -22.35 -10.16 5.94
C LEU A 17 -22.99 -11.31 5.13
N THR A 18 -22.86 -12.54 5.60
CA THR A 18 -23.29 -13.75 4.87
C THR A 18 -24.61 -14.33 5.34
N GLY A 19 -25.18 -13.79 6.42
CA GLY A 19 -26.39 -14.33 7.06
C GLY A 19 -26.17 -15.64 7.82
N GLY A 20 -24.89 -15.94 8.18
CA GLY A 20 -24.54 -17.12 8.95
C GLY A 20 -24.47 -16.86 10.45
N VAL A 21 -24.06 -17.86 11.20
CA VAL A 21 -23.93 -17.82 12.66
C VAL A 21 -22.50 -18.20 13.07
N VAL A 22 -21.89 -17.44 13.98
CA VAL A 22 -20.60 -17.81 14.57
C VAL A 22 -20.81 -18.90 15.60
N ILE A 23 -20.20 -20.06 15.36
CA ILE A 23 -20.21 -21.19 16.29
C ILE A 23 -19.05 -21.00 17.26
N SER A 24 -19.39 -20.74 18.54
CA SER A 24 -18.38 -20.59 19.60
C SER A 24 -18.93 -21.11 20.92
N GLU A 25 -18.07 -21.66 21.77
CA GLU A 25 -18.42 -22.14 23.10
C GLU A 25 -19.01 -21.02 23.99
N GLU A 26 -18.56 -19.78 23.82
CA GLU A 26 -19.06 -18.61 24.53
C GLU A 26 -20.55 -18.33 24.23
N LYS A 27 -21.01 -18.70 23.02
CA LYS A 27 -22.41 -18.63 22.60
C LYS A 27 -23.19 -19.91 22.92
N GLY A 28 -22.55 -20.87 23.59
CA GLY A 28 -23.15 -22.18 23.90
C GLY A 28 -23.32 -23.08 22.67
N LEU A 29 -22.69 -22.74 21.53
CA LEU A 29 -22.76 -23.49 20.28
C LEU A 29 -21.53 -24.36 20.11
N LYS A 30 -21.72 -25.66 19.83
CA LYS A 30 -20.65 -26.61 19.55
C LYS A 30 -20.64 -26.99 18.08
N LEU A 31 -19.47 -27.29 17.53
CA LEU A 31 -19.30 -27.69 16.11
C LEU A 31 -20.14 -28.95 15.77
N GLU A 32 -20.28 -29.87 16.71
CA GLU A 32 -21.07 -31.10 16.52
C GLU A 32 -22.57 -30.83 16.31
N GLN A 33 -23.05 -29.66 16.72
CA GLN A 33 -24.42 -29.20 16.58
C GLN A 33 -24.63 -28.30 15.36
N ALA A 34 -23.58 -28.09 14.56
CA ALA A 34 -23.67 -27.23 13.40
C ALA A 34 -24.58 -27.84 12.32
N THR A 35 -25.52 -27.04 11.84
CA THR A 35 -26.41 -27.37 10.72
C THR A 35 -26.10 -26.52 9.50
N ILE A 36 -26.56 -26.97 8.33
CA ILE A 36 -26.35 -26.21 7.05
C ILE A 36 -27.03 -24.83 7.15
N GLU A 37 -28.09 -24.69 7.90
CA GLU A 37 -28.82 -23.43 8.09
C GLU A 37 -28.01 -22.36 8.85
N MET A 38 -27.01 -22.79 9.64
CA MET A 38 -26.11 -21.90 10.35
C MET A 38 -25.00 -21.36 9.43
N LEU A 39 -24.81 -21.97 8.27
CA LEU A 39 -23.82 -21.50 7.29
C LEU A 39 -24.36 -20.27 6.56
N GLY A 40 -23.50 -19.25 6.43
CA GLY A 40 -23.81 -18.11 5.59
C GLY A 40 -23.69 -18.45 4.10
N THR A 41 -24.24 -17.61 3.25
CA THR A 41 -24.18 -17.73 1.79
C THR A 41 -23.59 -16.49 1.14
N ALA A 42 -22.97 -16.68 0.00
CA ALA A 42 -22.40 -15.61 -0.82
C ALA A 42 -22.32 -16.05 -2.29
N ASP A 43 -22.30 -15.09 -3.21
CA ASP A 43 -22.17 -15.38 -4.65
C ASP A 43 -20.83 -16.03 -4.97
N LYS A 44 -19.75 -15.55 -4.34
CA LYS A 44 -18.41 -16.06 -4.55
C LYS A 44 -17.56 -15.92 -3.30
N VAL A 45 -16.82 -16.98 -2.98
CA VAL A 45 -15.78 -16.97 -1.94
C VAL A 45 -14.46 -17.40 -2.57
N THR A 46 -13.44 -16.59 -2.44
CA THR A 46 -12.08 -16.90 -2.89
C THR A 46 -11.16 -16.91 -1.69
N VAL A 47 -10.53 -18.05 -1.44
CA VAL A 47 -9.58 -18.25 -0.34
C VAL A 47 -8.18 -18.38 -0.91
N SER A 48 -7.25 -17.58 -0.43
CA SER A 48 -5.82 -17.66 -0.70
C SER A 48 -5.06 -17.90 0.60
N LYS A 49 -3.74 -18.01 0.52
CA LYS A 49 -2.89 -18.17 1.71
C LYS A 49 -3.09 -17.04 2.73
N ASP A 50 -3.18 -15.81 2.26
CA ASP A 50 -3.17 -14.63 3.11
C ASP A 50 -4.52 -13.92 3.20
N ASN A 51 -5.44 -14.19 2.26
CA ASN A 51 -6.70 -13.47 2.13
C ASN A 51 -7.89 -14.39 1.86
N THR A 52 -9.02 -14.03 2.43
CA THR A 52 -10.33 -14.58 2.06
C THR A 52 -11.22 -13.43 1.57
N THR A 53 -11.70 -13.52 0.34
CA THR A 53 -12.56 -12.53 -0.29
C THR A 53 -13.97 -13.11 -0.43
N ILE A 54 -14.96 -12.44 0.15
CA ILE A 54 -16.37 -12.79 0.08
C ILE A 54 -17.07 -11.72 -0.74
N VAL A 55 -17.74 -12.13 -1.81
CA VAL A 55 -18.44 -11.22 -2.72
C VAL A 55 -19.94 -11.47 -2.62
N ASN A 56 -20.71 -10.41 -2.40
CA ASN A 56 -22.17 -10.43 -2.30
C ASN A 56 -22.66 -11.46 -1.28
N GLY A 57 -22.30 -11.26 -0.02
CA GLY A 57 -22.90 -12.04 1.09
C GLY A 57 -24.41 -11.81 1.16
N ALA A 58 -25.17 -12.88 1.47
CA ALA A 58 -26.64 -12.84 1.52
C ALA A 58 -27.19 -12.38 2.88
N GLY A 59 -26.37 -11.71 3.70
CA GLY A 59 -26.80 -11.14 4.97
C GLY A 59 -27.85 -10.04 4.81
N ASP A 60 -28.67 -9.87 5.85
CA ASP A 60 -29.67 -8.81 5.87
C ASP A 60 -29.04 -7.42 5.89
N LYS A 61 -29.52 -6.51 5.03
CA LYS A 61 -28.97 -5.17 4.86
C LYS A 61 -29.13 -4.28 6.11
N GLU A 62 -30.18 -4.49 6.89
CA GLU A 62 -30.41 -3.73 8.12
C GLU A 62 -29.42 -4.19 9.20
N ASN A 63 -29.22 -5.50 9.36
CA ASN A 63 -28.23 -6.05 10.27
C ASN A 63 -26.80 -5.60 9.92
N ILE A 64 -26.46 -5.56 8.63
CA ILE A 64 -25.16 -5.05 8.17
C ILE A 64 -25.01 -3.56 8.52
N LYS A 65 -26.06 -2.76 8.33
CA LYS A 65 -26.06 -1.34 8.67
C LYS A 65 -25.91 -1.13 10.18
N GLU A 66 -26.68 -1.86 10.99
CA GLU A 66 -26.56 -1.80 12.45
C GLU A 66 -25.14 -2.17 12.91
N ARG A 67 -24.56 -3.22 12.32
CA ARG A 67 -23.17 -3.59 12.61
C ARG A 67 -22.18 -2.50 12.27
N CYS A 68 -22.35 -1.83 11.12
CA CYS A 68 -21.54 -0.67 10.75
C CYS A 68 -21.67 0.48 11.76
N GLU A 69 -22.86 0.77 12.26
CA GLU A 69 -23.07 1.82 13.28
C GLU A 69 -22.43 1.43 14.63
N GLN A 70 -22.48 0.16 15.02
CA GLN A 70 -21.76 -0.33 16.21
C GLN A 70 -20.25 -0.10 16.09
N ILE A 71 -19.64 -0.43 14.93
CA ILE A 71 -18.22 -0.21 14.69
C ILE A 71 -17.90 1.28 14.71
N LYS A 72 -18.73 2.14 14.11
CA LYS A 72 -18.55 3.62 14.19
C LYS A 72 -18.55 4.12 15.61
N ALA A 73 -19.48 3.64 16.44
CA ALA A 73 -19.52 4.01 17.86
C ALA A 73 -18.24 3.58 18.60
N GLN A 74 -17.71 2.38 18.30
CA GLN A 74 -16.44 1.90 18.86
C GLN A 74 -15.26 2.78 18.43
N ILE A 75 -15.21 3.24 17.17
CA ILE A 75 -14.18 4.16 16.66
C ILE A 75 -14.17 5.47 17.46
N VAL A 76 -15.33 5.98 17.81
CA VAL A 76 -15.44 7.23 18.60
C VAL A 76 -15.06 7.00 20.07
N ALA A 77 -15.37 5.84 20.62
CA ALA A 77 -15.13 5.52 22.02
C ALA A 77 -13.67 5.13 22.34
N THR A 78 -12.94 4.59 21.36
CA THR A 78 -11.56 4.14 21.59
C THR A 78 -10.59 5.32 21.71
N LYS A 79 -9.64 5.19 22.65
CA LYS A 79 -8.52 6.14 22.84
C LYS A 79 -7.22 5.65 22.18
N SER A 80 -7.19 4.44 21.66
CA SER A 80 -6.04 3.84 21.03
C SER A 80 -6.07 4.11 19.52
N ASP A 81 -5.08 4.79 18.99
CA ASP A 81 -4.96 5.05 17.55
C ASP A 81 -4.86 3.76 16.74
N TYR A 82 -4.15 2.76 17.28
CA TYR A 82 -4.05 1.45 16.66
C TYR A 82 -5.41 0.73 16.58
N ASP A 83 -6.21 0.73 17.66
CA ASP A 83 -7.53 0.11 17.64
C ASP A 83 -8.49 0.88 16.73
N LYS A 84 -8.36 2.21 16.68
CA LYS A 84 -9.12 3.06 15.76
C LYS A 84 -8.86 2.70 14.32
N GLU A 85 -7.59 2.52 13.93
CA GLU A 85 -7.20 2.07 12.59
C GLU A 85 -7.81 0.72 12.25
N LYS A 86 -7.72 -0.27 13.16
CA LYS A 86 -8.28 -1.61 12.95
C LYS A 86 -9.81 -1.64 12.86
N LEU A 87 -10.48 -0.80 13.62
CA LEU A 87 -11.93 -0.62 13.52
C LEU A 87 -12.33 0.05 12.19
N GLN A 88 -11.55 1.03 11.71
CA GLN A 88 -11.77 1.67 10.41
C GLN A 88 -11.59 0.66 9.26
N GLU A 89 -10.57 -0.21 9.33
CA GLU A 89 -10.39 -1.30 8.36
C GLU A 89 -11.60 -2.25 8.32
N ARG A 90 -12.13 -2.63 9.48
CA ARG A 90 -13.33 -3.49 9.57
C ARG A 90 -14.55 -2.80 8.97
N LEU A 91 -14.78 -1.54 9.33
CA LEU A 91 -15.87 -0.74 8.79
C LEU A 91 -15.80 -0.65 7.27
N ALA A 92 -14.61 -0.38 6.73
CA ALA A 92 -14.41 -0.28 5.28
C ALA A 92 -14.70 -1.61 4.57
N LYS A 93 -14.30 -2.75 5.14
CA LYS A 93 -14.57 -4.08 4.58
C LYS A 93 -16.06 -4.42 4.60
N LEU A 94 -16.79 -4.01 5.63
CA LEU A 94 -18.20 -4.33 5.78
C LEU A 94 -19.10 -3.40 4.98
N SER A 95 -18.77 -2.10 4.91
CA SER A 95 -19.59 -1.07 4.25
C SER A 95 -19.21 -0.79 2.80
N GLY A 96 -17.95 -1.04 2.42
CA GLY A 96 -17.38 -0.61 1.13
C GLY A 96 -17.62 -1.57 -0.03
N GLY A 97 -18.00 -2.81 0.23
CA GLY A 97 -18.11 -3.85 -0.79
C GLY A 97 -16.75 -4.30 -1.35
N VAL A 98 -16.79 -5.17 -2.35
CA VAL A 98 -15.62 -5.70 -3.05
C VAL A 98 -15.70 -5.34 -4.51
N ALA A 99 -14.73 -4.57 -5.01
CA ALA A 99 -14.57 -4.36 -6.44
C ALA A 99 -13.77 -5.52 -7.06
N VAL A 100 -14.30 -6.12 -8.11
CA VAL A 100 -13.64 -7.18 -8.85
C VAL A 100 -13.22 -6.66 -10.22
N LEU A 101 -11.91 -6.60 -10.44
CA LEU A 101 -11.35 -6.23 -11.75
C LEU A 101 -10.99 -7.49 -12.54
N TYR A 102 -11.69 -7.72 -13.63
CA TYR A 102 -11.40 -8.82 -14.53
C TYR A 102 -10.32 -8.41 -15.53
N VAL A 103 -9.22 -9.16 -15.56
CA VAL A 103 -8.11 -8.93 -16.47
C VAL A 103 -8.11 -10.04 -17.52
N GLY A 104 -8.02 -9.66 -18.80
CA GLY A 104 -7.93 -10.58 -19.91
C GLY A 104 -6.89 -10.13 -20.93
N ALA A 105 -6.36 -11.09 -21.71
CA ALA A 105 -5.43 -10.85 -22.81
C ALA A 105 -5.52 -11.98 -23.84
N ALA A 106 -4.87 -11.80 -24.99
CA ALA A 106 -4.83 -12.80 -26.06
C ALA A 106 -3.97 -14.02 -25.71
N SER A 107 -3.01 -13.87 -24.79
CA SER A 107 -2.14 -14.96 -24.32
C SER A 107 -2.06 -14.99 -22.80
N GLU A 108 -1.70 -16.15 -22.25
CA GLU A 108 -1.53 -16.34 -20.80
C GLU A 108 -0.40 -15.45 -20.24
N VAL A 109 0.70 -15.33 -20.99
CA VAL A 109 1.83 -14.48 -20.59
C VAL A 109 1.42 -13.02 -20.50
N GLU A 110 0.73 -12.51 -21.51
CA GLU A 110 0.22 -11.13 -21.51
C GLU A 110 -0.82 -10.90 -20.41
N MET A 111 -1.68 -11.88 -20.16
CA MET A 111 -2.67 -11.80 -19.08
C MET A 111 -1.98 -11.70 -17.71
N LYS A 112 -0.93 -12.51 -17.50
CA LYS A 112 -0.14 -12.47 -16.26
C LYS A 112 0.56 -11.13 -16.09
N GLU A 113 1.20 -10.61 -17.14
CA GLU A 113 1.83 -9.27 -17.11
C GLU A 113 0.84 -8.17 -16.76
N LYS A 114 -0.34 -8.16 -17.39
CA LYS A 114 -1.39 -7.19 -17.07
C LYS A 114 -1.89 -7.32 -15.63
N LYS A 115 -2.04 -8.54 -15.13
CA LYS A 115 -2.42 -8.79 -13.74
C LYS A 115 -1.39 -8.25 -12.77
N ASP A 116 -0.11 -8.56 -12.99
CA ASP A 116 0.99 -8.09 -12.14
C ASP A 116 1.05 -6.56 -12.12
N ARG A 117 0.84 -5.90 -13.27
CA ARG A 117 0.77 -4.44 -13.38
C ARG A 117 -0.40 -3.82 -12.60
N VAL A 118 -1.56 -4.48 -12.60
CA VAL A 118 -2.72 -4.06 -11.81
C VAL A 118 -2.46 -4.25 -10.32
N ASP A 119 -1.84 -5.35 -9.92
CA ASP A 119 -1.47 -5.60 -8.54
C ASP A 119 -0.46 -4.56 -8.03
N ASP A 120 0.53 -4.18 -8.84
CA ASP A 120 1.49 -3.12 -8.52
C ASP A 120 0.80 -1.78 -8.34
N ALA A 121 -0.08 -1.41 -9.26
CA ALA A 121 -0.86 -0.17 -9.17
C ALA A 121 -1.72 -0.12 -7.90
N LEU A 122 -2.33 -1.24 -7.51
CA LEU A 122 -3.12 -1.35 -6.29
C LEU A 122 -2.24 -1.16 -5.04
N ARG A 123 -1.07 -1.81 -5.00
CA ARG A 123 -0.12 -1.67 -3.87
C ARG A 123 0.41 -0.25 -3.76
N ALA A 124 0.80 0.35 -4.89
CA ALA A 124 1.25 1.75 -4.96
C ALA A 124 0.16 2.72 -4.48
N THR A 125 -1.09 2.51 -4.89
CA THR A 125 -2.22 3.33 -4.45
C THR A 125 -2.45 3.23 -2.93
N ARG A 126 -2.37 2.02 -2.36
CA ARG A 126 -2.47 1.83 -0.91
C ARG A 126 -1.35 2.54 -0.16
N ALA A 127 -0.10 2.39 -0.62
CA ALA A 127 1.04 3.08 -0.03
C ALA A 127 0.90 4.61 -0.11
N ALA A 128 0.34 5.14 -1.21
CA ALA A 128 0.05 6.56 -1.37
C ALA A 128 -1.04 7.07 -0.42
N ILE A 129 -2.04 6.25 -0.12
CA ILE A 129 -3.07 6.60 0.88
C ILE A 129 -2.48 6.67 2.29
N GLU A 130 -1.49 5.81 2.61
CA GLU A 130 -0.89 5.76 3.93
C GLU A 130 0.05 6.93 4.23
N GLU A 131 0.94 7.31 3.30
CA GLU A 131 1.99 8.31 3.52
C GLU A 131 1.99 9.46 2.49
N GLY A 132 1.01 9.50 1.58
CA GLY A 132 0.95 10.52 0.55
C GLY A 132 1.84 10.21 -0.66
N ILE A 133 1.98 11.23 -1.52
CA ILE A 133 2.73 11.15 -2.78
C ILE A 133 3.84 12.21 -2.83
N VAL A 134 4.87 11.91 -3.60
CA VAL A 134 6.01 12.79 -3.91
C VAL A 134 6.19 12.88 -5.43
N PRO A 135 6.94 13.89 -5.96
CA PRO A 135 7.29 13.90 -7.37
C PRO A 135 8.04 12.61 -7.73
N GLY A 136 7.59 11.98 -8.80
CA GLY A 136 8.13 10.71 -9.29
C GLY A 136 9.43 10.85 -10.07
N GLY A 137 9.79 9.76 -10.75
CA GLY A 137 10.96 9.77 -11.62
C GLY A 137 12.30 9.97 -10.93
N GLY A 138 12.39 9.66 -9.63
CA GLY A 138 13.59 9.85 -8.81
C GLY A 138 13.82 11.29 -8.33
N VAL A 139 12.93 12.23 -8.65
CA VAL A 139 13.06 13.65 -8.26
C VAL A 139 13.00 13.84 -6.76
N ALA A 140 12.17 13.06 -6.04
CA ALA A 140 12.09 13.12 -4.59
C ALA A 140 13.46 12.92 -3.91
N TYR A 141 14.27 12.00 -4.42
CA TYR A 141 15.63 11.78 -3.90
C TYR A 141 16.56 12.96 -4.21
N ILE A 142 16.43 13.58 -5.40
CA ILE A 142 17.23 14.76 -5.74
C ILE A 142 16.89 15.94 -4.82
N ARG A 143 15.62 16.10 -4.44
CA ARG A 143 15.22 17.12 -3.44
C ARG A 143 15.70 16.79 -2.03
N ALA A 144 15.81 15.51 -1.69
CA ALA A 144 16.37 15.09 -0.40
C ALA A 144 17.86 15.42 -0.23
N LEU A 145 18.61 15.66 -1.33
CA LEU A 145 20.00 16.12 -1.26
C LEU A 145 20.15 17.42 -0.47
N ASP A 146 19.17 18.34 -0.55
CA ASP A 146 19.21 19.61 0.17
C ASP A 146 19.29 19.40 1.70
N ALA A 147 18.66 18.34 2.23
CA ALA A 147 18.74 17.97 3.64
C ALA A 147 20.13 17.45 4.06
N LEU A 148 20.94 17.02 3.10
CA LEU A 148 22.31 16.55 3.33
C LEU A 148 23.36 17.65 3.08
N GLU A 149 22.95 18.84 2.62
CA GLU A 149 23.87 19.96 2.45
C GLU A 149 24.39 20.42 3.82
N GLY A 150 25.72 20.49 3.94
CA GLY A 150 26.38 20.87 5.20
C GLY A 150 26.40 19.79 6.28
N PHE A 151 25.74 18.65 6.04
CA PHE A 151 25.79 17.52 6.97
C PHE A 151 27.18 16.87 6.90
N LYS A 152 27.85 16.75 8.05
CA LYS A 152 29.19 16.14 8.20
C LYS A 152 29.17 15.13 9.32
N GLY A 153 29.95 14.08 9.18
CA GLY A 153 30.20 13.13 10.26
C GLY A 153 31.19 13.68 11.31
N ASP A 154 31.28 13.03 12.43
CA ASP A 154 32.22 13.38 13.51
C ASP A 154 33.67 13.08 13.12
N ASN A 155 33.89 12.27 12.09
CA ASN A 155 35.20 11.89 11.55
C ASN A 155 35.16 11.78 10.01
N VAL A 156 36.33 11.48 9.41
CA VAL A 156 36.50 11.38 7.97
C VAL A 156 35.71 10.21 7.38
N ASP A 157 35.65 9.08 8.07
CA ASP A 157 34.99 7.87 7.58
C ASP A 157 33.48 8.06 7.55
N GLU A 158 32.88 8.66 8.57
CA GLU A 158 31.48 9.02 8.58
C GLU A 158 31.13 10.04 7.50
N THR A 159 32.00 11.03 7.31
CA THR A 159 31.82 12.03 6.21
C THR A 159 31.86 11.34 4.84
N THR A 160 32.77 10.37 4.67
CA THR A 160 32.84 9.56 3.44
C THR A 160 31.56 8.75 3.23
N GLY A 161 31.02 8.15 4.29
CA GLY A 161 29.72 7.44 4.24
C GLY A 161 28.57 8.36 3.80
N ILE A 162 28.51 9.58 4.32
CA ILE A 162 27.52 10.58 3.91
C ILE A 162 27.66 10.93 2.42
N ASP A 163 28.88 11.10 1.93
CA ASP A 163 29.13 11.41 0.52
C ASP A 163 28.79 10.23 -0.40
N ILE A 164 28.98 8.99 0.06
CA ILE A 164 28.48 7.79 -0.63
C ILE A 164 26.95 7.85 -0.80
N ILE A 165 26.23 8.17 0.27
CA ILE A 165 24.77 8.30 0.21
C ILE A 165 24.34 9.41 -0.74
N LYS A 166 24.96 10.61 -0.66
CA LYS A 166 24.69 11.72 -1.58
C LYS A 166 24.84 11.31 -3.04
N ARG A 167 25.86 10.51 -3.34
CA ARG A 167 26.09 10.00 -4.68
C ARG A 167 25.06 8.94 -5.09
N ALA A 168 24.74 8.02 -4.18
CA ALA A 168 23.85 6.90 -4.45
C ALA A 168 22.41 7.32 -4.74
N ILE A 169 21.90 8.35 -4.05
CA ILE A 169 20.49 8.78 -4.22
C ILE A 169 20.22 9.50 -5.55
N GLU A 170 21.24 9.84 -6.34
CA GLU A 170 21.09 10.32 -7.71
C GLU A 170 20.82 9.16 -8.70
N GLU A 171 21.23 7.94 -8.38
CA GLU A 171 21.21 6.81 -9.31
C GLU A 171 19.80 6.42 -9.80
N PRO A 172 18.71 6.49 -9.02
CA PRO A 172 17.38 6.22 -9.54
C PRO A 172 16.99 7.10 -10.73
N LEU A 173 17.22 8.40 -10.65
CA LEU A 173 16.97 9.31 -11.78
C LEU A 173 17.94 9.04 -12.95
N ARG A 174 19.22 8.81 -12.66
CA ARG A 174 20.22 8.47 -13.70
C ARG A 174 19.82 7.22 -14.48
N GLN A 175 19.36 6.18 -13.78
CA GLN A 175 18.95 4.92 -14.41
C GLN A 175 17.70 5.09 -15.28
N ILE A 176 16.70 5.86 -14.80
CA ILE A 176 15.50 6.16 -15.59
C ILE A 176 15.88 6.88 -16.89
N VAL A 177 16.77 7.86 -16.81
CA VAL A 177 17.26 8.64 -17.96
C VAL A 177 18.06 7.78 -18.92
N ALA A 178 18.94 6.91 -18.40
CA ALA A 178 19.72 5.97 -19.19
C ALA A 178 18.82 4.98 -19.94
N ASN A 179 17.76 4.46 -19.27
CA ASN A 179 16.76 3.59 -19.90
C ASN A 179 15.99 4.30 -21.03
N ALA A 180 15.85 5.62 -20.96
CA ALA A 180 15.29 6.44 -22.03
C ALA A 180 16.33 6.83 -23.12
N GLY A 181 17.55 6.29 -23.05
CA GLY A 181 18.62 6.54 -24.03
C GLY A 181 19.26 7.93 -23.93
N LYS A 182 19.19 8.58 -22.76
CA LYS A 182 19.73 9.92 -22.54
C LYS A 182 20.87 9.91 -21.52
N GLU A 183 21.63 11.04 -21.48
CA GLU A 183 22.73 11.20 -20.53
C GLU A 183 22.26 11.64 -19.15
N GLY A 184 22.38 10.73 -18.17
CA GLY A 184 21.85 10.91 -16.82
C GLY A 184 22.48 12.09 -16.07
N ALA A 185 23.77 12.36 -16.25
CA ALA A 185 24.47 13.44 -15.55
C ALA A 185 23.90 14.83 -15.90
N VAL A 186 23.61 15.07 -17.16
CA VAL A 186 23.04 16.33 -17.65
C VAL A 186 21.62 16.55 -17.09
N VAL A 187 20.81 15.48 -17.07
CA VAL A 187 19.44 15.56 -16.56
C VAL A 187 19.43 15.78 -15.05
N VAL A 188 20.26 15.06 -14.29
CA VAL A 188 20.38 15.25 -12.84
C VAL A 188 20.77 16.68 -12.51
N GLN A 189 21.75 17.23 -13.18
CA GLN A 189 22.17 18.63 -12.96
C GLN A 189 21.01 19.60 -13.20
N LYS A 190 20.31 19.47 -14.32
CA LYS A 190 19.19 20.35 -14.66
C LYS A 190 18.01 20.20 -13.68
N VAL A 191 17.75 19.00 -13.20
CA VAL A 191 16.72 18.76 -12.18
C VAL A 191 17.13 19.38 -10.84
N ARG A 192 18.41 19.31 -10.44
CA ARG A 192 18.92 19.96 -9.21
C ARG A 192 18.78 21.48 -9.24
N GLU A 193 18.97 22.12 -10.39
CA GLU A 193 18.80 23.57 -10.57
C GLU A 193 17.31 23.98 -10.41
N GLY A 194 16.39 23.06 -10.66
CA GLY A 194 14.95 23.26 -10.48
C GLY A 194 14.50 23.15 -9.02
N LYS A 195 13.26 23.54 -8.75
CA LYS A 195 12.65 23.53 -7.39
C LYS A 195 11.38 22.72 -7.37
N ALA A 196 10.99 22.32 -6.15
CA ALA A 196 9.75 21.59 -5.88
C ALA A 196 9.57 20.39 -6.83
N ASP A 197 8.45 20.33 -7.54
CA ASP A 197 8.06 19.19 -8.40
C ASP A 197 8.65 19.26 -9.82
N PHE A 198 9.53 20.23 -10.09
CA PHE A 198 10.20 20.31 -11.38
C PHE A 198 11.12 19.10 -11.59
N GLY A 199 10.92 18.39 -12.70
CA GLY A 199 11.69 17.19 -13.02
C GLY A 199 11.66 16.86 -14.50
N TYR A 200 12.23 15.72 -14.85
CA TYR A 200 12.30 15.21 -16.21
C TYR A 200 11.29 14.08 -16.41
N ASN A 201 10.37 14.28 -17.34
CA ASN A 201 9.42 13.25 -17.76
C ASN A 201 10.05 12.41 -18.89
N ALA A 202 10.57 11.24 -18.55
CA ALA A 202 11.25 10.35 -19.49
C ALA A 202 10.32 9.81 -20.60
N ARG A 203 9.00 9.81 -20.39
CA ARG A 203 8.02 9.36 -21.39
C ARG A 203 7.86 10.36 -22.54
N THR A 204 7.89 11.65 -22.21
CA THR A 204 7.62 12.74 -23.16
C THR A 204 8.88 13.50 -23.57
N ASP A 205 10.03 13.22 -22.93
CA ASP A 205 11.31 13.92 -23.10
C ASP A 205 11.22 15.42 -22.76
N VAL A 206 10.42 15.77 -21.73
CA VAL A 206 10.14 17.16 -21.33
C VAL A 206 10.51 17.40 -19.88
N TYR A 207 11.02 18.61 -19.59
CA TYR A 207 11.18 19.11 -18.22
C TYR A 207 9.94 19.89 -17.81
N GLU A 208 9.25 19.43 -16.78
CA GLU A 208 7.97 20.00 -16.37
C GLU A 208 7.69 19.78 -14.87
N ASN A 209 6.57 20.29 -14.39
CA ASN A 209 6.06 19.95 -13.06
C ASN A 209 5.52 18.51 -13.10
N LEU A 210 6.22 17.59 -12.47
CA LEU A 210 5.88 16.16 -12.50
C LEU A 210 4.57 15.84 -11.75
N HIS A 211 4.28 16.57 -10.69
CA HIS A 211 3.02 16.41 -9.97
C HIS A 211 1.83 16.79 -10.87
N ALA A 212 1.91 17.90 -11.55
CA ALA A 212 0.88 18.35 -12.51
C ALA A 212 0.77 17.41 -13.72
N ALA A 213 1.88 16.81 -14.16
CA ALA A 213 1.93 15.84 -15.25
C ALA A 213 1.45 14.43 -14.83
N GLY A 214 1.11 14.22 -13.55
CA GLY A 214 0.70 12.91 -13.01
C GLY A 214 1.85 11.90 -12.86
N VAL A 215 3.10 12.37 -12.87
CA VAL A 215 4.30 11.54 -12.63
C VAL A 215 4.63 11.63 -11.15
N VAL A 216 4.06 10.73 -10.37
CA VAL A 216 4.15 10.72 -8.90
C VAL A 216 4.53 9.34 -8.39
N ASP A 217 5.21 9.29 -7.26
CA ASP A 217 5.55 8.07 -6.54
C ASP A 217 4.92 8.10 -5.13
N PRO A 218 4.54 6.94 -4.55
CA PRO A 218 4.15 6.88 -3.15
C PRO A 218 5.35 7.20 -2.24
N ALA A 219 5.18 8.12 -1.29
CA ALA A 219 6.24 8.51 -0.36
C ALA A 219 6.76 7.31 0.45
N LYS A 220 5.89 6.42 0.89
CA LYS A 220 6.24 5.19 1.59
C LYS A 220 7.19 4.30 0.78
N VAL A 221 6.93 4.14 -0.52
CA VAL A 221 7.75 3.29 -1.40
C VAL A 221 9.15 3.85 -1.55
N THR A 222 9.27 5.16 -1.82
CA THR A 222 10.58 5.83 -1.96
C THR A 222 11.37 5.79 -0.67
N ARG A 223 10.75 6.05 0.47
CA ARG A 223 11.40 6.00 1.79
C ARG A 223 11.88 4.58 2.12
N VAL A 224 11.01 3.59 2.06
CA VAL A 224 11.34 2.19 2.40
C VAL A 224 12.39 1.60 1.46
N ALA A 225 12.37 1.98 0.18
CA ALA A 225 13.40 1.54 -0.77
C ALA A 225 14.80 2.02 -0.35
N LEU A 226 14.93 3.28 0.06
CA LEU A 226 16.20 3.82 0.55
C LEU A 226 16.64 3.19 1.88
N GLU A 227 15.73 3.02 2.83
CA GLU A 227 15.99 2.37 4.13
C GLU A 227 16.48 0.92 3.94
N ASN A 228 15.80 0.15 3.10
CA ASN A 228 16.19 -1.23 2.83
C ASN A 228 17.53 -1.31 2.10
N ALA A 229 17.76 -0.43 1.12
CA ALA A 229 19.04 -0.38 0.41
C ALA A 229 20.21 -0.04 1.36
N ALA A 230 20.02 0.94 2.24
CA ALA A 230 21.04 1.31 3.24
C ALA A 230 21.28 0.17 4.25
N SER A 231 20.22 -0.50 4.71
CA SER A 231 20.33 -1.64 5.62
C SER A 231 21.11 -2.79 5.01
N ILE A 232 20.84 -3.14 3.76
CA ILE A 232 21.58 -4.21 3.07
C ILE A 232 23.02 -3.80 2.80
N ALA A 233 23.27 -2.58 2.32
CA ALA A 233 24.61 -2.10 2.08
C ALA A 233 25.45 -2.10 3.35
N GLY A 234 24.88 -1.69 4.50
CA GLY A 234 25.56 -1.73 5.80
C GLY A 234 25.92 -3.13 6.33
N MET A 235 25.28 -4.18 5.79
CA MET A 235 25.66 -5.56 6.11
C MET A 235 26.86 -6.07 5.28
N PHE A 236 27.19 -5.41 4.18
CA PHE A 236 28.36 -5.75 3.34
C PHE A 236 29.62 -4.98 3.72
N LEU A 237 29.48 -3.89 4.47
CA LEU A 237 30.59 -3.09 5.00
C LEU A 237 31.06 -3.61 6.35
#